data_ffd8999aed906c796abb7883353180d2
#
_entry.id   ffd8999aed906c796abb7883353180d2
#
_cell.length_a   1.000
_cell.length_b   1.000
_cell.length_c   1.000
_cell.angle_alpha   90.00
_cell.angle_beta   90.00
_cell.angle_gamma   90.00
#
_symmetry.space_group_name_H-M   'P 1'
#
loop_
_entity.id
_entity.type
_entity.pdbx_description
1 polymer ?
#
loop_
_entity_poly.entity_id
_entity_poly.type
_entity_poly.pdbx_seq_one_letter_code
_entity_poly.pdbx_strand_id
1 'polypeptide(L)'
;MNFKSVAKMDLGRLILALTIASVLVSLANALHASYQVQRQQLIDAALESNHAYATKLAASTEDFFDEVMQQLEYAAGVIASDFNNPAFLAAETERLFLQTDSFNSIAIIDAQAQVVANSPQTLKLVGRQLNTPGPAQATAERVPLISQPFLSATGNLLIFISQPVFDKSGSYLGAVAGTIYLKHENFLNRLLASHYYQDGSYLYVVDQQRRLIYHPDTERVGTAVDGNAAIEEVIAGGSGRKQIVNSRNIHMLAGYAIVPATGWGIVAERPLQLTLAAMDALMLQVLLNSLPLAAVSLLFIWWCARKIARPLKLLASGARAMDNPATADEIQRVTSWYYEAAELKKAMLLGIGLLQKNITRLRQDAQTDPLTGLGNRRTLEQAL
;
A
#
# COMPACT_ATOMS: atom_id res chain seq x y z
N MET A 1 11.83 43.43 -39.14
CA MET A 1 11.50 42.24 -38.35
C MET A 1 12.32 41.06 -38.91
N ASN A 2 13.47 40.75 -38.29
CA ASN A 2 14.34 39.66 -38.72
C ASN A 2 13.71 38.33 -38.35
N PHE A 3 13.11 37.65 -39.29
CA PHE A 3 12.80 36.22 -39.17
C PHE A 3 14.13 35.45 -39.12
N LYS A 4 14.58 35.07 -37.95
CA LYS A 4 15.67 34.10 -37.76
C LYS A 4 15.37 32.89 -38.64
N SER A 5 16.32 32.54 -39.51
CA SER A 5 16.24 31.35 -40.36
C SER A 5 16.06 30.14 -39.46
N VAL A 6 14.84 29.61 -39.40
CA VAL A 6 14.57 28.33 -38.81
C VAL A 6 15.40 27.30 -39.59
N ALA A 7 16.41 26.72 -38.97
CA ALA A 7 17.25 25.70 -39.59
C ALA A 7 16.31 24.62 -40.13
N LYS A 8 16.24 24.47 -41.47
CA LYS A 8 15.37 23.47 -42.13
C LYS A 8 15.82 22.08 -41.72
N MET A 9 15.05 21.46 -40.80
CA MET A 9 15.31 20.08 -40.38
C MET A 9 15.06 19.11 -41.54
N ASP A 10 15.97 18.17 -41.72
CA ASP A 10 15.80 17.05 -42.67
C ASP A 10 14.60 16.19 -42.21
N LEU A 11 13.80 15.71 -43.16
CA LEU A 11 12.59 14.86 -42.91
C LEU A 11 12.90 13.69 -41.99
N GLY A 12 14.05 13.01 -42.15
CA GLY A 12 14.47 11.92 -41.29
C GLY A 12 14.66 12.32 -39.84
N ARG A 13 15.23 13.54 -39.60
CA ARG A 13 15.38 14.10 -38.25
C ARG A 13 14.04 14.52 -37.65
N LEU A 14 13.12 15.03 -38.48
CA LEU A 14 11.79 15.41 -38.02
C LEU A 14 10.99 14.20 -37.57
N ILE A 15 10.97 13.15 -38.40
CA ILE A 15 10.31 11.86 -38.06
C ILE A 15 10.90 11.31 -36.76
N LEU A 16 12.23 11.27 -36.64
CA LEU A 16 12.90 10.76 -35.47
C LEU A 16 12.56 11.59 -34.20
N ALA A 17 12.57 12.91 -34.31
CA ALA A 17 12.24 13.80 -33.18
C ALA A 17 10.78 13.61 -32.70
N LEU A 18 9.82 13.56 -33.63
CA LEU A 18 8.41 13.34 -33.31
C LEU A 18 8.16 11.97 -32.68
N THR A 19 8.79 10.93 -33.22
CA THR A 19 8.60 9.58 -32.69
C THR A 19 9.29 9.39 -31.32
N ILE A 20 10.49 9.94 -31.12
CA ILE A 20 11.13 9.98 -29.80
C ILE A 20 10.26 10.71 -28.78
N ALA A 21 9.74 11.91 -29.13
CA ALA A 21 8.85 12.65 -28.27
C ALA A 21 7.60 11.86 -27.90
N SER A 22 6.96 11.18 -28.89
CA SER A 22 5.81 10.33 -28.65
C SER A 22 6.11 9.14 -27.72
N VAL A 23 7.26 8.48 -27.93
CA VAL A 23 7.70 7.37 -27.05
C VAL A 23 7.96 7.85 -25.63
N LEU A 24 8.62 9.00 -25.46
CA LEU A 24 8.88 9.57 -24.14
C LEU A 24 7.59 9.94 -23.40
N VAL A 25 6.63 10.57 -24.09
CA VAL A 25 5.33 10.92 -23.50
C VAL A 25 4.57 9.65 -23.12
N SER A 26 4.54 8.63 -23.98
CA SER A 26 3.88 7.36 -23.71
C SER A 26 4.52 6.62 -22.52
N LEU A 27 5.86 6.61 -22.44
CA LEU A 27 6.59 6.00 -21.33
C LEU A 27 6.32 6.74 -20.02
N ALA A 28 6.36 8.08 -20.03
CA ALA A 28 6.08 8.89 -18.85
C ALA A 28 4.65 8.67 -18.34
N ASN A 29 3.67 8.61 -19.25
CA ASN A 29 2.28 8.33 -18.90
C ASN A 29 2.11 6.91 -18.32
N ALA A 30 2.75 5.90 -18.93
CA ALA A 30 2.71 4.52 -18.44
C ALA A 30 3.35 4.38 -17.04
N LEU A 31 4.49 5.04 -16.79
CA LEU A 31 5.15 5.05 -15.49
C LEU A 31 4.29 5.76 -14.44
N HIS A 32 3.68 6.90 -14.80
CA HIS A 32 2.78 7.61 -13.88
C HIS A 32 1.55 6.77 -13.53
N ALA A 33 0.90 6.15 -14.51
CA ALA A 33 -0.25 5.27 -14.28
C ALA A 33 0.14 4.05 -13.43
N SER A 34 1.28 3.42 -13.72
CA SER A 34 1.80 2.30 -12.93
C SER A 34 2.07 2.70 -11.48
N TYR A 35 2.67 3.88 -11.26
CA TYR A 35 2.91 4.42 -9.92
C TYR A 35 1.61 4.58 -9.13
N GLN A 36 0.58 5.20 -9.72
CA GLN A 36 -0.70 5.42 -9.05
C GLN A 36 -1.40 4.10 -8.69
N VAL A 37 -1.42 3.14 -9.62
CA VAL A 37 -2.04 1.84 -9.40
C VAL A 37 -1.31 1.06 -8.31
N GLN A 38 0.02 0.98 -8.36
CA GLN A 38 0.81 0.25 -7.36
C GLN A 38 0.72 0.90 -5.98
N ARG A 39 0.75 2.25 -5.93
CA ARG A 39 0.57 2.98 -4.67
C ARG A 39 -0.78 2.64 -4.01
N GLN A 40 -1.85 2.66 -4.77
CA GLN A 40 -3.17 2.33 -4.26
C GLN A 40 -3.25 0.87 -3.81
N GLN A 41 -2.71 -0.06 -4.60
CA GLN A 41 -2.68 -1.48 -4.25
C GLN A 41 -1.92 -1.75 -2.93
N LEU A 42 -0.77 -1.09 -2.71
CA LEU A 42 -0.01 -1.23 -1.46
C LEU A 42 -0.79 -0.70 -0.26
N ILE A 43 -1.47 0.44 -0.42
CA ILE A 43 -2.32 1.02 0.63
C ILE A 43 -3.48 0.09 0.96
N ASP A 44 -4.21 -0.39 -0.05
CA ASP A 44 -5.38 -1.26 0.13
C ASP A 44 -4.97 -2.61 0.73
N ALA A 45 -3.87 -3.20 0.28
CA ALA A 45 -3.33 -4.43 0.84
C ALA A 45 -2.90 -4.27 2.31
N ALA A 46 -2.27 -3.15 2.67
CA ALA A 46 -1.88 -2.89 4.05
C ALA A 46 -3.11 -2.65 4.96
N LEU A 47 -4.11 -1.92 4.48
CA LEU A 47 -5.37 -1.71 5.19
C LEU A 47 -6.12 -3.02 5.42
N GLU A 48 -6.21 -3.87 4.38
CA GLU A 48 -6.84 -5.20 4.49
C GLU A 48 -6.10 -6.10 5.48
N SER A 49 -4.75 -6.15 5.36
CA SER A 49 -3.92 -6.94 6.26
C SER A 49 -4.08 -6.51 7.72
N ASN A 50 -4.08 -5.20 8.01
CA ASN A 50 -4.25 -4.68 9.36
C ASN A 50 -5.66 -4.98 9.90
N HIS A 51 -6.70 -4.88 9.06
CA HIS A 51 -8.07 -5.23 9.46
C HIS A 51 -8.22 -6.71 9.77
N ALA A 52 -7.74 -7.59 8.88
CA ALA A 52 -7.75 -9.04 9.10
C ALA A 52 -7.00 -9.43 10.38
N TYR A 53 -5.88 -8.75 10.65
CA TYR A 53 -5.08 -8.97 11.85
C TYR A 53 -5.81 -8.51 13.11
N ALA A 54 -6.38 -7.32 13.11
CA ALA A 54 -7.18 -6.81 14.23
C ALA A 54 -8.39 -7.72 14.53
N THR A 55 -9.07 -8.19 13.48
CA THR A 55 -10.20 -9.12 13.60
C THR A 55 -9.79 -10.47 14.20
N LYS A 56 -8.66 -11.04 13.73
CA LYS A 56 -8.11 -12.27 14.30
C LYS A 56 -7.79 -12.12 15.78
N LEU A 57 -7.14 -11.02 16.16
CA LEU A 57 -6.80 -10.79 17.56
C LEU A 57 -8.03 -10.51 18.42
N ALA A 58 -9.05 -9.83 17.88
CA ALA A 58 -10.32 -9.65 18.59
C ALA A 58 -10.99 -11.00 18.89
N ALA A 59 -11.06 -11.89 17.90
CA ALA A 59 -11.58 -13.25 18.09
C ALA A 59 -10.74 -14.05 19.12
N SER A 60 -9.40 -14.02 19.02
CA SER A 60 -8.55 -14.72 19.99
C SER A 60 -8.65 -14.13 21.41
N THR A 61 -8.92 -12.84 21.53
CA THR A 61 -9.16 -12.19 22.84
C THR A 61 -10.52 -12.58 23.40
N GLU A 62 -11.54 -12.70 22.57
CA GLU A 62 -12.85 -13.23 22.91
C GLU A 62 -12.75 -14.65 23.42
N ASP A 63 -12.13 -15.56 22.65
CA ASP A 63 -11.90 -16.96 23.03
C ASP A 63 -11.19 -17.08 24.38
N PHE A 64 -10.19 -16.19 24.62
CA PHE A 64 -9.51 -16.16 25.92
C PHE A 64 -10.46 -15.79 27.08
N PHE A 65 -11.30 -14.77 26.90
CA PHE A 65 -12.26 -14.40 27.94
C PHE A 65 -13.30 -15.49 28.18
N ASP A 66 -13.77 -16.15 27.13
CA ASP A 66 -14.69 -17.28 27.26
C ASP A 66 -14.04 -18.44 28.04
N GLU A 67 -12.79 -18.77 27.74
CA GLU A 67 -12.04 -19.80 28.44
C GLU A 67 -11.87 -19.47 29.95
N VAL A 68 -11.43 -18.29 30.28
CA VAL A 68 -11.22 -17.92 31.70
C VAL A 68 -12.53 -17.80 32.46
N MET A 69 -13.62 -17.38 31.81
CA MET A 69 -14.96 -17.37 32.40
C MET A 69 -15.47 -18.76 32.70
N GLN A 70 -15.28 -19.73 31.79
CA GLN A 70 -15.62 -21.13 32.01
C GLN A 70 -14.80 -21.79 33.16
N GLN A 71 -13.50 -21.43 33.23
CA GLN A 71 -12.65 -21.89 34.34
C GLN A 71 -13.14 -21.39 35.69
N LEU A 72 -13.50 -20.10 35.77
CA LEU A 72 -14.03 -19.50 37.00
C LEU A 72 -15.43 -20.04 37.33
N GLU A 73 -16.27 -20.31 36.35
CA GLU A 73 -17.58 -20.92 36.54
C GLU A 73 -17.47 -22.34 37.15
N TYR A 74 -16.59 -23.19 36.60
CA TYR A 74 -16.31 -24.48 37.18
C TYR A 74 -15.80 -24.39 38.62
N ALA A 75 -14.85 -23.47 38.86
CA ALA A 75 -14.29 -23.22 40.18
C ALA A 75 -15.35 -22.72 41.18
N ALA A 76 -16.26 -21.84 40.76
CA ALA A 76 -17.37 -21.39 41.58
C ALA A 76 -18.25 -22.55 42.06
N GLY A 77 -18.55 -23.53 41.19
CA GLY A 77 -19.27 -24.75 41.54
C GLY A 77 -18.52 -25.63 42.58
N VAL A 78 -17.21 -25.75 42.44
CA VAL A 78 -16.36 -26.47 43.40
C VAL A 78 -16.29 -25.73 44.73
N ILE A 79 -16.06 -24.43 44.74
CA ILE A 79 -15.95 -23.54 45.92
C ILE A 79 -17.27 -23.58 46.72
N ALA A 80 -18.41 -23.60 46.05
CA ALA A 80 -19.73 -23.64 46.68
C ALA A 80 -19.94 -24.88 47.57
N SER A 81 -19.22 -25.99 47.32
CA SER A 81 -19.38 -27.25 48.07
C SER A 81 -18.88 -27.15 49.52
N ASP A 82 -17.88 -26.28 49.80
CA ASP A 82 -17.30 -26.11 51.13
C ASP A 82 -16.79 -24.67 51.38
N PHE A 83 -17.64 -23.66 51.13
CA PHE A 83 -17.31 -22.26 51.21
C PHE A 83 -16.84 -21.77 52.57
N ASN A 84 -17.22 -22.46 53.62
CA ASN A 84 -16.87 -22.10 54.99
C ASN A 84 -15.56 -22.71 55.49
N ASN A 85 -14.83 -23.44 54.66
CA ASN A 85 -13.57 -24.09 55.00
C ASN A 85 -12.37 -23.27 54.46
N PRO A 86 -11.67 -22.50 55.29
CA PRO A 86 -10.55 -21.64 54.82
C PRO A 86 -9.42 -22.43 54.18
N ALA A 87 -9.12 -23.66 54.67
CA ALA A 87 -8.05 -24.48 54.11
C ALA A 87 -8.40 -24.98 52.71
N PHE A 88 -9.66 -25.36 52.50
CA PHE A 88 -10.17 -25.73 51.20
C PHE A 88 -10.14 -24.57 50.20
N LEU A 89 -10.60 -23.38 50.62
CA LEU A 89 -10.59 -22.19 49.75
C LEU A 89 -9.16 -21.75 49.40
N ALA A 90 -8.21 -21.85 50.35
CA ALA A 90 -6.81 -21.55 50.08
C ALA A 90 -6.20 -22.55 49.06
N ALA A 91 -6.50 -23.86 49.20
CA ALA A 91 -6.04 -24.86 48.25
C ALA A 91 -6.63 -24.67 46.84
N GLU A 92 -7.90 -24.29 46.75
CA GLU A 92 -8.55 -24.05 45.46
C GLU A 92 -8.08 -22.80 44.77
N THR A 93 -7.81 -21.70 45.50
CA THR A 93 -7.18 -20.50 44.93
C THR A 93 -5.76 -20.79 44.42
N GLU A 94 -4.98 -21.58 45.17
CA GLU A 94 -3.64 -22.03 44.73
C GLU A 94 -3.71 -22.89 43.48
N ARG A 95 -4.61 -23.84 43.43
CA ARG A 95 -4.85 -24.73 42.28
C ARG A 95 -5.17 -23.89 41.04
N LEU A 96 -6.13 -22.97 41.14
CA LEU A 96 -6.52 -22.09 40.02
C LEU A 96 -5.35 -21.21 39.55
N PHE A 97 -4.60 -20.69 40.49
CA PHE A 97 -3.45 -19.81 40.16
C PHE A 97 -2.34 -20.58 39.43
N LEU A 98 -2.08 -21.83 39.87
CA LEU A 98 -1.01 -22.68 39.27
C LEU A 98 -1.47 -23.42 38.02
N GLN A 99 -2.76 -23.56 37.80
CA GLN A 99 -3.31 -24.35 36.69
C GLN A 99 -3.05 -23.68 35.32
N THR A 100 -3.10 -22.34 35.28
CA THR A 100 -2.94 -21.58 34.04
C THR A 100 -2.19 -20.28 34.29
N ASP A 101 -1.51 -19.77 33.24
CA ASP A 101 -0.89 -18.43 33.24
C ASP A 101 -1.89 -17.32 32.93
N SER A 102 -3.20 -17.57 33.07
CA SER A 102 -4.25 -16.63 32.66
C SER A 102 -4.38 -15.44 33.63
N PHE A 103 -4.07 -15.66 34.90
CA PHE A 103 -4.26 -14.67 35.95
C PHE A 103 -2.96 -14.31 36.68
N ASN A 104 -2.81 -13.03 37.04
CA ASN A 104 -1.72 -12.57 37.91
C ASN A 104 -2.05 -12.80 39.38
N SER A 105 -3.32 -12.89 39.74
CA SER A 105 -3.77 -13.34 41.05
C SER A 105 -5.20 -13.88 41.02
N ILE A 106 -5.53 -14.76 41.98
CA ILE A 106 -6.87 -15.28 42.23
C ILE A 106 -7.29 -14.87 43.65
N ALA A 107 -8.54 -14.50 43.81
CA ALA A 107 -9.14 -14.21 45.11
C ALA A 107 -10.56 -14.79 45.19
N ILE A 108 -10.94 -15.27 46.37
CA ILE A 108 -12.34 -15.56 46.73
C ILE A 108 -12.77 -14.47 47.71
N ILE A 109 -13.90 -13.83 47.39
CA ILE A 109 -14.53 -12.83 48.26
C ILE A 109 -15.88 -13.29 48.77
N ASP A 110 -16.26 -12.92 49.98
CA ASP A 110 -17.58 -13.17 50.49
C ASP A 110 -18.64 -12.16 49.99
N ALA A 111 -19.89 -12.30 50.47
CA ALA A 111 -20.99 -11.42 50.10
C ALA A 111 -20.81 -9.95 50.50
N GLN A 112 -19.86 -9.64 51.35
CA GLN A 112 -19.48 -8.29 51.81
C GLN A 112 -18.20 -7.78 51.10
N ALA A 113 -17.71 -8.45 50.07
CA ALA A 113 -16.45 -8.20 49.40
C ALA A 113 -15.20 -8.32 50.29
N GLN A 114 -15.29 -9.10 51.39
CA GLN A 114 -14.12 -9.42 52.19
C GLN A 114 -13.38 -10.61 51.58
N VAL A 115 -12.07 -10.51 51.45
CA VAL A 115 -11.24 -11.60 50.90
C VAL A 115 -11.15 -12.74 51.90
N VAL A 116 -11.65 -13.94 51.54
CA VAL A 116 -11.59 -15.15 52.35
C VAL A 116 -10.42 -16.06 51.97
N ALA A 117 -9.96 -15.99 50.73
CA ALA A 117 -8.75 -16.65 50.25
C ALA A 117 -8.12 -15.91 49.08
N ASN A 118 -6.80 -15.99 48.90
CA ASN A 118 -6.11 -15.46 47.73
C ASN A 118 -4.84 -16.23 47.41
N SER A 119 -4.45 -16.22 46.12
CA SER A 119 -3.15 -16.67 45.63
C SER A 119 -2.62 -15.66 44.59
N PRO A 120 -1.32 -15.29 44.61
CA PRO A 120 -0.31 -15.76 45.58
C PRO A 120 -0.54 -15.17 46.96
N GLN A 121 -0.23 -15.94 48.00
CA GLN A 121 -0.40 -15.54 49.39
C GLN A 121 0.43 -14.30 49.82
N THR A 122 1.47 -14.00 49.03
CA THR A 122 2.33 -12.82 49.19
C THR A 122 1.56 -11.49 49.14
N LEU A 123 0.37 -11.46 48.55
CA LEU A 123 -0.50 -10.29 48.47
C LEU A 123 -1.12 -9.91 49.85
N LYS A 124 -1.20 -10.86 50.79
CA LYS A 124 -1.72 -10.65 52.15
C LYS A 124 -3.07 -9.92 52.19
N LEU A 125 -4.01 -10.39 51.32
CA LEU A 125 -5.33 -9.76 51.19
C LEU A 125 -6.40 -10.40 52.08
N VAL A 126 -6.20 -11.60 52.61
CA VAL A 126 -7.18 -12.31 53.44
C VAL A 126 -7.60 -11.44 54.63
N GLY A 127 -8.89 -11.33 54.84
CA GLY A 127 -9.52 -10.47 55.85
C GLY A 127 -9.69 -8.98 55.48
N ARG A 128 -9.15 -8.55 54.33
CA ARG A 128 -9.36 -7.18 53.83
C ARG A 128 -10.66 -7.07 53.05
N GLN A 129 -11.38 -6.00 53.25
CA GLN A 129 -12.54 -5.63 52.46
C GLN A 129 -12.09 -4.88 51.20
N LEU A 130 -12.55 -5.30 50.03
CA LEU A 130 -12.21 -4.70 48.76
C LEU A 130 -13.29 -3.70 48.31
N ASN A 131 -13.01 -2.41 48.48
CA ASN A 131 -13.92 -1.30 48.12
C ASN A 131 -13.58 -0.70 46.75
N THR A 132 -12.90 -1.47 45.88
CA THR A 132 -12.56 -1.04 44.54
C THR A 132 -13.65 -1.42 43.51
N PRO A 133 -13.72 -0.76 42.33
CA PRO A 133 -14.86 -0.88 41.44
C PRO A 133 -15.24 -2.31 41.06
N GLY A 134 -14.26 -3.19 40.69
CA GLY A 134 -14.55 -4.56 40.27
C GLY A 134 -15.25 -5.41 41.33
N PRO A 135 -14.65 -5.60 42.54
CA PRO A 135 -15.31 -6.33 43.63
C PRO A 135 -16.66 -5.71 44.06
N ALA A 136 -16.77 -4.38 44.11
CA ALA A 136 -18.02 -3.72 44.42
C ALA A 136 -19.13 -4.01 43.38
N GLN A 137 -18.80 -3.99 42.10
CA GLN A 137 -19.72 -4.34 41.02
C GLN A 137 -20.12 -5.81 41.13
N ALA A 138 -19.16 -6.73 41.30
CA ALA A 138 -19.41 -8.16 41.37
C ALA A 138 -20.36 -8.54 42.50
N THR A 139 -20.20 -7.92 43.70
CA THR A 139 -21.09 -8.18 44.84
C THR A 139 -22.47 -7.54 44.69
N ALA A 140 -22.57 -6.41 44.00
CA ALA A 140 -23.84 -5.73 43.74
C ALA A 140 -24.68 -6.43 42.68
N GLU A 141 -24.06 -6.76 41.54
CA GLU A 141 -24.74 -7.34 40.36
C GLU A 141 -24.94 -8.87 40.48
N ARG A 142 -24.01 -9.57 41.11
CA ARG A 142 -24.02 -11.06 41.32
C ARG A 142 -24.17 -11.86 40.05
N VAL A 143 -23.53 -11.36 39.00
CA VAL A 143 -23.48 -12.02 37.67
C VAL A 143 -22.00 -12.17 37.24
N PRO A 144 -21.72 -13.01 36.23
CA PRO A 144 -20.40 -13.05 35.62
C PRO A 144 -19.95 -11.67 35.15
N LEU A 145 -18.72 -11.28 35.49
CA LEU A 145 -18.23 -9.91 35.26
C LEU A 145 -16.82 -9.87 34.72
N ILE A 146 -16.59 -9.11 33.67
CA ILE A 146 -15.29 -8.59 33.25
C ILE A 146 -15.33 -7.08 33.49
N SER A 147 -14.57 -6.61 34.47
CA SER A 147 -14.62 -5.19 34.88
C SER A 147 -13.91 -4.29 33.86
N GLN A 148 -14.26 -3.00 33.88
CA GLN A 148 -13.39 -1.98 33.30
C GLN A 148 -12.07 -1.89 34.09
N PRO A 149 -10.96 -1.40 33.46
CA PRO A 149 -9.69 -1.22 34.17
C PRO A 149 -9.80 -0.26 35.33
N PHE A 150 -9.24 -0.64 36.47
CA PHE A 150 -9.17 0.21 37.66
C PHE A 150 -7.89 -0.02 38.47
N LEU A 151 -7.54 0.93 39.32
CA LEU A 151 -6.45 0.77 40.30
C LEU A 151 -6.93 -0.08 41.47
N SER A 152 -6.24 -1.20 41.71
CA SER A 152 -6.51 -2.09 42.83
C SER A 152 -6.08 -1.51 44.16
N ALA A 153 -6.49 -2.15 45.25
CA ALA A 153 -6.03 -1.82 46.62
C ALA A 153 -4.51 -1.97 46.81
N THR A 154 -3.82 -2.69 45.92
CA THR A 154 -2.36 -2.86 45.88
C THR A 154 -1.67 -1.88 44.92
N GLY A 155 -2.41 -0.96 44.30
CA GLY A 155 -1.88 0.04 43.36
C GLY A 155 -1.64 -0.44 41.95
N ASN A 156 -1.99 -1.67 41.62
CA ASN A 156 -1.87 -2.21 40.25
C ASN A 156 -3.06 -1.78 39.41
N LEU A 157 -2.82 -1.30 38.19
CA LEU A 157 -3.84 -1.14 37.16
C LEU A 157 -4.21 -2.53 36.63
N LEU A 158 -5.46 -2.94 36.83
CA LEU A 158 -5.89 -4.31 36.49
C LEU A 158 -7.33 -4.39 35.98
N ILE A 159 -7.63 -5.55 35.40
CA ILE A 159 -8.97 -6.01 35.08
C ILE A 159 -9.32 -7.10 36.09
N PHE A 160 -10.54 -7.05 36.58
CA PHE A 160 -11.09 -8.03 37.53
C PHE A 160 -12.15 -8.86 36.77
N ILE A 161 -11.95 -10.17 36.74
CA ILE A 161 -12.84 -11.12 36.09
C ILE A 161 -13.41 -12.01 37.17
N SER A 162 -14.73 -12.13 37.31
CA SER A 162 -15.32 -12.88 38.40
C SER A 162 -16.56 -13.68 38.01
N GLN A 163 -16.75 -14.77 38.77
CA GLN A 163 -17.96 -15.60 38.75
C GLN A 163 -18.59 -15.59 40.14
N PRO A 164 -19.91 -15.39 40.26
CA PRO A 164 -20.62 -15.49 41.51
C PRO A 164 -20.68 -16.92 42.01
N VAL A 165 -20.59 -17.07 43.32
CA VAL A 165 -20.71 -18.39 44.01
C VAL A 165 -22.06 -18.43 44.73
N PHE A 166 -22.88 -19.43 44.39
CA PHE A 166 -24.17 -19.68 45.01
C PHE A 166 -24.19 -21.05 45.67
N ASP A 167 -24.83 -21.17 46.79
CA ASP A 167 -25.07 -22.45 47.41
C ASP A 167 -26.17 -23.29 46.67
N LYS A 168 -26.41 -24.50 47.13
CA LYS A 168 -27.45 -25.38 46.56
C LYS A 168 -28.88 -24.85 46.72
N SER A 169 -29.11 -23.88 47.61
CA SER A 169 -30.38 -23.21 47.81
C SER A 169 -30.55 -21.98 46.91
N GLY A 170 -29.51 -21.59 46.18
CA GLY A 170 -29.46 -20.34 45.38
C GLY A 170 -29.09 -19.10 46.17
N SER A 171 -28.63 -19.26 47.44
CA SER A 171 -28.17 -18.11 48.24
C SER A 171 -26.76 -17.69 47.78
N TYR A 172 -26.54 -16.36 47.61
CA TYR A 172 -25.25 -15.84 47.24
C TYR A 172 -24.24 -15.91 48.36
N LEU A 173 -23.16 -16.63 48.19
CA LEU A 173 -22.06 -16.80 49.14
C LEU A 173 -20.95 -15.76 48.93
N GLY A 174 -20.69 -15.37 47.69
CA GLY A 174 -19.61 -14.51 47.33
C GLY A 174 -19.21 -14.67 45.86
N ALA A 175 -17.96 -14.41 45.54
CA ALA A 175 -17.45 -14.57 44.19
C ALA A 175 -16.02 -15.11 44.17
N VAL A 176 -15.67 -15.90 43.15
CA VAL A 176 -14.29 -16.21 42.78
C VAL A 176 -13.86 -15.31 41.67
N ALA A 177 -12.66 -14.77 41.77
CA ALA A 177 -12.16 -13.79 40.81
C ALA A 177 -10.69 -13.99 40.47
N GLY A 178 -10.37 -13.79 39.20
CA GLY A 178 -9.02 -13.65 38.69
C GLY A 178 -8.73 -12.19 38.31
N THR A 179 -7.46 -11.79 38.38
CA THR A 179 -7.02 -10.45 38.00
C THR A 179 -5.93 -10.51 36.94
N ILE A 180 -5.98 -9.56 36.00
CA ILE A 180 -4.96 -9.36 34.96
C ILE A 180 -4.34 -7.98 35.17
N TYR A 181 -3.04 -7.90 35.46
CA TYR A 181 -2.31 -6.67 35.69
C TYR A 181 -1.81 -6.08 34.38
N LEU A 182 -2.34 -4.92 33.98
CA LEU A 182 -2.13 -4.38 32.63
C LEU A 182 -0.69 -3.86 32.40
N LYS A 183 0.02 -3.43 33.45
CA LYS A 183 1.41 -2.94 33.38
C LYS A 183 2.48 -4.00 33.68
N HIS A 184 2.06 -5.23 33.94
CA HIS A 184 2.94 -6.37 34.20
C HIS A 184 2.81 -7.39 33.09
N GLU A 185 3.80 -8.29 33.00
CA GLU A 185 3.69 -9.42 32.10
C GLU A 185 2.47 -10.27 32.45
N ASN A 186 1.64 -10.53 31.46
CA ASN A 186 0.41 -11.30 31.57
C ASN A 186 0.11 -12.02 30.26
N PHE A 187 -0.86 -12.92 30.28
CA PHE A 187 -1.27 -13.67 29.08
C PHE A 187 -1.74 -12.75 27.95
N LEU A 188 -2.50 -11.69 28.27
CA LEU A 188 -3.01 -10.76 27.29
C LEU A 188 -1.86 -10.03 26.58
N ASN A 189 -0.81 -9.62 27.33
CA ASN A 189 0.40 -9.05 26.74
C ASN A 189 1.08 -10.04 25.80
N ARG A 190 1.21 -11.31 26.17
CA ARG A 190 1.81 -12.33 25.30
C ARG A 190 1.00 -12.58 24.04
N LEU A 191 -0.34 -12.63 24.15
CA LEU A 191 -1.25 -12.79 23.02
C LEU A 191 -1.12 -11.63 22.02
N LEU A 192 -1.07 -10.41 22.53
CA LEU A 192 -1.03 -9.17 21.73
C LEU A 192 0.38 -8.77 21.28
N ALA A 193 1.42 -9.08 22.09
CA ALA A 193 2.81 -8.74 21.80
C ALA A 193 3.50 -9.69 20.79
N SER A 194 2.92 -10.86 20.49
CA SER A 194 3.46 -11.79 19.49
C SER A 194 3.42 -11.24 18.05
N HIS A 195 3.62 -9.96 17.94
CA HIS A 195 3.53 -9.17 16.72
C HIS A 195 4.83 -9.26 15.92
N TYR A 196 4.78 -9.85 14.74
CA TYR A 196 5.94 -10.13 13.91
C TYR A 196 6.34 -8.96 12.98
N TYR A 197 5.76 -7.76 13.14
CA TYR A 197 6.09 -6.64 12.27
C TYR A 197 7.31 -5.85 12.78
N GLN A 198 8.42 -5.97 12.06
CA GLN A 198 9.66 -5.20 12.32
C GLN A 198 9.68 -3.83 11.60
N ASP A 199 8.57 -3.42 10.99
CA ASP A 199 8.48 -2.30 10.05
C ASP A 199 7.80 -1.05 10.63
N GLY A 200 7.84 -0.89 11.95
CA GLY A 200 7.19 0.25 12.62
C GLY A 200 5.67 0.15 12.76
N SER A 201 5.08 -0.99 12.38
CA SER A 201 3.71 -1.32 12.70
C SER A 201 3.57 -1.61 14.19
N TYR A 202 2.45 -1.28 14.77
CA TYR A 202 2.14 -1.60 16.15
C TYR A 202 0.64 -1.82 16.34
N LEU A 203 0.33 -2.48 17.45
CA LEU A 203 -1.01 -2.78 17.87
C LEU A 203 -1.26 -2.14 19.24
N TYR A 204 -2.48 -1.71 19.47
CA TYR A 204 -2.95 -1.31 20.81
C TYR A 204 -4.40 -1.72 21.00
N VAL A 205 -4.83 -1.78 22.27
CA VAL A 205 -6.19 -2.09 22.68
C VAL A 205 -6.71 -0.94 23.53
N VAL A 206 -7.94 -0.53 23.27
CA VAL A 206 -8.63 0.54 23.99
C VAL A 206 -9.93 0.05 24.60
N ASP A 207 -10.31 0.59 25.75
CA ASP A 207 -11.63 0.40 26.33
C ASP A 207 -12.67 1.41 25.76
N GLN A 208 -13.90 1.30 26.20
CA GLN A 208 -14.99 2.19 25.79
C GLN A 208 -14.81 3.65 26.27
N GLN A 209 -13.92 3.92 27.23
CA GLN A 209 -13.52 5.25 27.70
C GLN A 209 -12.25 5.77 27.00
N ARG A 210 -11.83 5.16 25.86
CA ARG A 210 -10.62 5.49 25.09
C ARG A 210 -9.32 5.26 25.84
N ARG A 211 -9.30 4.55 26.98
CA ARG A 211 -8.08 4.27 27.73
C ARG A 211 -7.35 3.08 27.10
N LEU A 212 -6.04 3.19 27.02
CA LEU A 212 -5.19 2.10 26.52
C LEU A 212 -5.14 0.95 27.54
N ILE A 213 -5.66 -0.21 27.13
CA ILE A 213 -5.57 -1.50 27.84
C ILE A 213 -4.21 -2.14 27.57
N TYR A 214 -3.78 -2.06 26.32
CA TYR A 214 -2.49 -2.55 25.84
C TYR A 214 -1.88 -1.55 24.86
N HIS A 215 -0.57 -1.33 25.01
CA HIS A 215 0.22 -0.56 24.07
C HIS A 215 1.69 -1.04 24.16
N PRO A 216 2.49 -1.11 23.05
CA PRO A 216 3.90 -1.46 23.11
C PRO A 216 4.74 -0.59 24.05
N ASP A 217 4.39 0.67 24.14
CA ASP A 217 4.91 1.59 25.15
C ASP A 217 4.03 1.46 26.43
N THR A 218 4.52 0.71 27.41
CA THR A 218 3.80 0.40 28.68
C THR A 218 3.47 1.62 29.52
N GLU A 219 4.23 2.73 29.38
CA GLU A 219 3.94 3.98 30.09
C GLU A 219 2.62 4.60 29.64
N ARG A 220 2.21 4.33 28.41
CA ARG A 220 0.93 4.79 27.86
C ARG A 220 -0.28 3.98 28.35
N VAL A 221 -0.07 2.78 28.89
CA VAL A 221 -1.17 1.92 29.38
C VAL A 221 -1.90 2.61 30.52
N GLY A 222 -3.22 2.70 30.41
CA GLY A 222 -4.12 3.42 31.33
C GLY A 222 -4.36 4.88 30.94
N THR A 223 -3.65 5.45 29.95
CA THR A 223 -3.92 6.83 29.48
C THR A 223 -5.03 6.83 28.42
N ALA A 224 -5.78 7.92 28.36
CA ALA A 224 -6.79 8.12 27.33
C ALA A 224 -6.15 8.63 26.01
N VAL A 225 -6.73 8.23 24.88
CA VAL A 225 -6.34 8.67 23.54
C VAL A 225 -7.51 9.36 22.87
N ASP A 226 -7.34 10.65 22.57
CA ASP A 226 -8.34 11.45 21.88
C ASP A 226 -7.96 11.70 20.41
N GLY A 227 -8.97 11.96 19.56
CA GLY A 227 -8.77 12.41 18.19
C GLY A 227 -8.36 11.34 17.19
N ASN A 228 -8.43 10.06 17.53
CA ASN A 228 -8.14 8.96 16.62
C ASN A 228 -9.45 8.39 16.03
N ALA A 229 -9.65 8.58 14.72
CA ALA A 229 -10.88 8.18 14.05
C ALA A 229 -11.13 6.64 14.05
N ALA A 230 -10.09 5.81 14.14
CA ALA A 230 -10.25 4.35 14.26
C ALA A 230 -10.76 3.98 15.67
N ILE A 231 -10.29 4.67 16.70
CA ILE A 231 -10.79 4.48 18.07
C ILE A 231 -12.27 4.86 18.15
N GLU A 232 -12.67 6.01 17.60
CA GLU A 232 -14.08 6.43 17.64
C GLU A 232 -15.00 5.43 16.95
N GLU A 233 -14.58 4.86 15.81
CA GLU A 233 -15.39 3.87 15.11
C GLU A 233 -15.46 2.52 15.85
N VAL A 234 -14.35 2.05 16.42
CA VAL A 234 -14.34 0.75 17.10
C VAL A 234 -15.11 0.79 18.42
N ILE A 235 -15.04 1.87 19.20
CA ILE A 235 -15.84 1.98 20.43
C ILE A 235 -17.33 2.18 20.14
N ALA A 236 -17.69 2.69 18.95
CA ALA A 236 -19.09 2.71 18.48
C ALA A 236 -19.59 1.33 18.03
N GLY A 237 -18.77 0.26 18.17
CA GLY A 237 -19.12 -1.10 17.77
C GLY A 237 -18.73 -1.45 16.34
N GLY A 238 -17.99 -0.57 15.62
CA GLY A 238 -17.55 -0.79 14.25
C GLY A 238 -16.34 -1.71 14.15
N SER A 239 -16.21 -2.37 13.00
CA SER A 239 -15.01 -3.09 12.58
C SER A 239 -14.70 -2.67 11.15
N GLY A 240 -13.43 -2.39 10.85
CA GLY A 240 -13.09 -1.88 9.53
C GLY A 240 -11.65 -1.44 9.38
N ARG A 241 -11.42 -0.61 8.35
CA ARG A 241 -10.09 -0.11 7.99
C ARG A 241 -10.17 1.33 7.50
N LYS A 242 -9.17 2.14 7.84
CA LYS A 242 -9.14 3.57 7.49
C LYS A 242 -7.72 4.14 7.49
N GLN A 243 -7.50 5.15 6.65
CA GLN A 243 -6.33 6.00 6.79
C GLN A 243 -6.60 7.05 7.88
N ILE A 244 -5.70 7.15 8.83
CA ILE A 244 -5.82 8.06 9.97
C ILE A 244 -4.52 8.84 10.20
N VAL A 245 -4.60 9.85 11.05
CA VAL A 245 -3.43 10.51 11.64
C VAL A 245 -3.40 10.14 13.12
N ASN A 246 -2.29 9.56 13.58
CA ASN A 246 -2.16 9.16 14.97
C ASN A 246 -1.83 10.36 15.90
N SER A 247 -1.79 10.11 17.20
CA SER A 247 -1.48 11.13 18.22
C SER A 247 -0.08 11.79 18.09
N ARG A 248 0.82 11.22 17.24
CA ARG A 248 2.14 11.78 16.92
C ARG A 248 2.17 12.51 15.57
N ASN A 249 1.01 12.81 15.00
CA ASN A 249 0.84 13.45 13.68
C ASN A 249 1.46 12.66 12.53
N ILE A 250 1.46 11.33 12.61
CA ILE A 250 1.94 10.43 11.56
C ILE A 250 0.73 9.85 10.83
N HIS A 251 0.78 9.84 9.48
CA HIS A 251 -0.22 9.17 8.65
C HIS A 251 -0.08 7.65 8.78
N MET A 252 -1.14 6.99 9.23
CA MET A 252 -1.20 5.57 9.49
C MET A 252 -2.29 4.90 8.65
N LEU A 253 -2.06 3.64 8.34
CA LEU A 253 -3.05 2.73 7.79
C LEU A 253 -3.55 1.86 8.93
N ALA A 254 -4.77 2.10 9.37
CA ALA A 254 -5.37 1.41 10.52
C ALA A 254 -6.38 0.36 10.08
N GLY A 255 -6.31 -0.81 10.71
CA GLY A 255 -7.37 -1.81 10.75
C GLY A 255 -7.84 -2.00 12.18
N TYR A 256 -9.13 -2.13 12.41
CA TYR A 256 -9.68 -2.19 13.76
C TYR A 256 -10.87 -3.16 13.83
N ALA A 257 -11.02 -3.78 15.02
CA ALA A 257 -12.11 -4.70 15.32
C ALA A 257 -12.47 -4.62 16.81
N ILE A 258 -13.75 -4.85 17.12
CA ILE A 258 -14.27 -4.89 18.49
C ILE A 258 -14.16 -6.31 19.07
N VAL A 259 -13.90 -6.39 20.37
CA VAL A 259 -14.03 -7.61 21.19
C VAL A 259 -15.42 -7.57 21.82
N PRO A 260 -16.38 -8.43 21.41
CA PRO A 260 -17.78 -8.33 21.84
C PRO A 260 -17.99 -8.44 23.37
N ALA A 261 -17.30 -9.36 24.05
CA ALA A 261 -17.46 -9.59 25.48
C ALA A 261 -17.14 -8.38 26.36
N THR A 262 -16.21 -7.51 25.90
CA THR A 262 -15.71 -6.38 26.70
C THR A 262 -16.05 -5.03 26.11
N GLY A 263 -16.41 -5.01 24.82
CA GLY A 263 -16.54 -3.79 24.04
C GLY A 263 -15.19 -3.09 23.78
N TRP A 264 -14.07 -3.81 23.93
CA TRP A 264 -12.74 -3.24 23.66
C TRP A 264 -12.47 -3.16 22.17
N GLY A 265 -11.75 -2.13 21.78
CA GLY A 265 -11.28 -1.96 20.41
C GLY A 265 -9.83 -2.40 20.26
N ILE A 266 -9.57 -3.33 19.33
CA ILE A 266 -8.24 -3.70 18.90
C ILE A 266 -7.93 -2.91 17.63
N VAL A 267 -6.82 -2.17 17.62
CA VAL A 267 -6.39 -1.34 16.50
C VAL A 267 -4.97 -1.71 16.11
N ALA A 268 -4.79 -2.12 14.85
CA ALA A 268 -3.50 -2.39 14.23
C ALA A 268 -3.15 -1.24 13.29
N GLU A 269 -2.02 -0.59 13.50
CA GLU A 269 -1.59 0.58 12.71
C GLU A 269 -0.23 0.33 12.03
N ARG A 270 -0.13 0.77 10.78
CA ARG A 270 1.10 0.74 10.00
C ARG A 270 1.38 2.11 9.38
N PRO A 271 2.61 2.66 9.50
CA PRO A 271 2.93 3.94 8.90
C PRO A 271 2.84 3.92 7.37
N LEU A 272 2.12 4.90 6.79
CA LEU A 272 1.96 5.03 5.35
C LEU A 272 3.31 5.18 4.64
N GLN A 273 4.24 5.97 5.20
CA GLN A 273 5.56 6.19 4.60
C GLN A 273 6.37 4.90 4.51
N LEU A 274 6.33 4.05 5.54
CA LEU A 274 7.04 2.76 5.53
C LEU A 274 6.40 1.75 4.57
N THR A 275 5.08 1.77 4.43
CA THR A 275 4.35 0.98 3.43
C THR A 275 4.77 1.36 2.01
N LEU A 276 5.00 2.65 1.76
CA LEU A 276 5.40 3.15 0.45
C LEU A 276 6.93 3.18 0.22
N ALA A 277 7.75 2.88 1.23
CA ALA A 277 9.21 2.95 1.12
C ALA A 277 9.79 2.03 0.01
N ALA A 278 9.13 0.91 -0.28
CA ALA A 278 9.53 0.01 -1.36
C ALA A 278 9.15 0.52 -2.77
N MET A 279 8.34 1.58 -2.88
CA MET A 279 7.84 2.09 -4.17
C MET A 279 8.96 2.53 -5.11
N ASP A 280 9.97 3.23 -4.59
CA ASP A 280 11.08 3.75 -5.41
C ASP A 280 11.87 2.60 -6.05
N ALA A 281 12.13 1.53 -5.29
CA ALA A 281 12.81 0.33 -5.79
C ALA A 281 11.95 -0.40 -6.85
N LEU A 282 10.64 -0.53 -6.61
CA LEU A 282 9.71 -1.14 -7.56
C LEU A 282 9.62 -0.31 -8.86
N MET A 283 9.55 1.03 -8.77
CA MET A 283 9.51 1.91 -9.93
C MET A 283 10.82 1.86 -10.72
N LEU A 284 11.96 1.82 -10.04
CA LEU A 284 13.25 1.64 -10.69
C LEU A 284 13.32 0.29 -11.45
N GLN A 285 12.81 -0.77 -10.86
CA GLN A 285 12.76 -2.09 -11.51
C GLN A 285 11.84 -2.07 -12.74
N VAL A 286 10.68 -1.45 -12.67
CA VAL A 286 9.78 -1.27 -13.83
C VAL A 286 10.46 -0.48 -14.92
N LEU A 287 11.15 0.61 -14.59
CA LEU A 287 11.91 1.41 -15.54
C LEU A 287 13.03 0.59 -16.20
N LEU A 288 13.85 -0.10 -15.41
CA LEU A 288 14.94 -0.94 -15.94
C LEU A 288 14.44 -2.06 -16.85
N ASN A 289 13.34 -2.70 -16.51
CA ASN A 289 12.72 -3.74 -17.32
C ASN A 289 12.11 -3.20 -18.62
N SER A 290 11.67 -1.94 -18.65
CA SER A 290 11.13 -1.31 -19.87
C SER A 290 12.21 -0.82 -20.84
N LEU A 291 13.44 -0.53 -20.37
CA LEU A 291 14.53 -0.01 -21.19
C LEU A 291 14.92 -0.89 -22.38
N PRO A 292 15.06 -2.21 -22.29
CA PRO A 292 15.43 -3.05 -23.43
C PRO A 292 14.40 -2.95 -24.56
N LEU A 293 13.11 -2.99 -24.23
CA LEU A 293 12.03 -2.88 -25.21
C LEU A 293 11.99 -1.49 -25.85
N ALA A 294 12.18 -0.45 -25.05
CA ALA A 294 12.27 0.93 -25.54
C ALA A 294 13.48 1.12 -26.49
N ALA A 295 14.64 0.53 -26.16
CA ALA A 295 15.83 0.57 -27.02
C ALA A 295 15.60 -0.14 -28.37
N VAL A 296 14.99 -1.32 -28.35
CA VAL A 296 14.62 -2.06 -29.58
C VAL A 296 13.66 -1.22 -30.44
N SER A 297 12.64 -0.62 -29.81
CA SER A 297 11.67 0.23 -30.48
C SER A 297 12.34 1.47 -31.12
N LEU A 298 13.25 2.13 -30.40
CA LEU A 298 13.99 3.30 -30.93
C LEU A 298 14.90 2.91 -32.09
N LEU A 299 15.59 1.78 -32.03
CA LEU A 299 16.41 1.25 -33.13
C LEU A 299 15.56 0.94 -34.35
N PHE A 300 14.40 0.32 -34.17
CA PHE A 300 13.46 0.05 -35.25
C PHE A 300 12.93 1.34 -35.89
N ILE A 301 12.54 2.33 -35.09
CA ILE A 301 12.08 3.64 -35.56
C ILE A 301 13.20 4.36 -36.33
N TRP A 302 14.42 4.35 -35.81
CA TRP A 302 15.58 4.92 -36.51
C TRP A 302 15.81 4.26 -37.88
N TRP A 303 15.74 2.93 -37.92
CA TRP A 303 15.89 2.18 -39.18
C TRP A 303 14.77 2.53 -40.18
N CYS A 304 13.51 2.57 -39.74
CA CYS A 304 12.37 2.99 -40.55
C CYS A 304 12.50 4.43 -41.04
N ALA A 305 12.83 5.38 -40.20
CA ALA A 305 13.01 6.78 -40.53
C ALA A 305 14.09 6.94 -41.63
N ARG A 306 15.20 6.20 -41.49
CA ARG A 306 16.28 6.18 -42.49
C ARG A 306 15.86 5.56 -43.83
N LYS A 307 15.09 4.48 -43.80
CA LYS A 307 14.51 3.84 -44.99
C LYS A 307 13.51 4.74 -45.73
N ILE A 308 12.71 5.53 -45.00
CA ILE A 308 11.72 6.43 -45.58
C ILE A 308 12.38 7.71 -46.10
N ALA A 309 13.29 8.32 -45.35
CA ALA A 309 13.87 9.62 -45.70
C ALA A 309 14.91 9.53 -46.85
N ARG A 310 15.63 8.39 -46.97
CA ARG A 310 16.74 8.24 -47.96
C ARG A 310 16.28 8.39 -49.41
N PRO A 311 15.23 7.71 -49.93
CA PRO A 311 14.75 7.87 -51.29
C PRO A 311 14.34 9.33 -51.59
N LEU A 312 13.57 9.97 -50.67
CA LEU A 312 13.14 11.34 -50.85
C LEU A 312 14.32 12.33 -50.94
N LYS A 313 15.36 12.12 -50.13
CA LYS A 313 16.56 12.94 -50.14
C LYS A 313 17.32 12.82 -51.49
N LEU A 314 17.44 11.61 -52.03
CA LEU A 314 18.05 11.35 -53.32
C LEU A 314 17.23 11.98 -54.46
N LEU A 315 15.91 11.82 -54.44
CA LEU A 315 15.02 12.49 -55.42
C LEU A 315 15.11 14.01 -55.33
N ALA A 316 15.14 14.59 -54.14
CA ALA A 316 15.28 16.03 -53.94
C ALA A 316 16.64 16.55 -54.41
N SER A 317 17.74 15.78 -54.29
CA SER A 317 19.02 16.15 -54.83
C SER A 317 19.03 16.10 -56.37
N GLY A 318 18.44 15.05 -56.97
CA GLY A 318 18.26 14.91 -58.40
C GLY A 318 17.40 16.05 -58.99
N ALA A 319 16.35 16.51 -58.26
CA ALA A 319 15.54 17.66 -58.70
C ALA A 319 16.32 18.96 -58.86
N ARG A 320 17.43 19.14 -58.13
CA ARG A 320 18.29 20.31 -58.22
C ARG A 320 19.30 20.28 -59.37
N ALA A 321 19.50 19.10 -59.94
CA ALA A 321 20.48 18.83 -60.99
C ALA A 321 19.81 18.32 -62.28
N MET A 322 18.54 18.73 -62.52
CA MET A 322 17.75 18.26 -63.67
C MET A 322 18.31 18.63 -65.04
N ASP A 323 19.16 19.65 -65.09
CA ASP A 323 19.88 20.12 -66.29
C ASP A 323 21.04 19.20 -66.70
N ASN A 324 21.52 18.30 -65.82
CA ASN A 324 22.57 17.35 -66.09
C ASN A 324 22.01 16.06 -66.71
N PRO A 325 22.51 15.62 -67.90
CA PRO A 325 22.03 14.38 -68.53
C PRO A 325 22.17 13.11 -67.66
N ALA A 326 23.20 13.04 -66.82
CA ALA A 326 23.44 11.89 -65.94
C ALA A 326 22.42 11.77 -64.79
N THR A 327 21.65 12.82 -64.48
CA THR A 327 20.68 12.82 -63.38
C THR A 327 19.53 11.85 -63.59
N ALA A 328 19.14 11.60 -64.86
CA ALA A 328 18.10 10.65 -65.17
C ALA A 328 18.49 9.20 -64.73
N ASP A 329 19.74 8.81 -65.00
CA ASP A 329 20.26 7.50 -64.61
C ASP A 329 20.37 7.35 -63.06
N GLU A 330 20.79 8.42 -62.41
CA GLU A 330 20.87 8.44 -60.93
C GLU A 330 19.48 8.27 -60.31
N ILE A 331 18.47 9.02 -60.78
CA ILE A 331 17.10 8.92 -60.31
C ILE A 331 16.52 7.53 -60.61
N GLN A 332 16.84 6.94 -61.78
CA GLN A 332 16.37 5.62 -62.14
C GLN A 332 16.88 4.53 -61.17
N ARG A 333 18.08 4.69 -60.62
CA ARG A 333 18.68 3.76 -59.62
C ARG A 333 18.12 3.93 -58.22
N VAL A 334 17.33 4.99 -57.91
CA VAL A 334 16.73 5.21 -56.62
C VAL A 334 15.67 4.12 -56.39
N THR A 335 15.87 3.25 -55.35
CA THR A 335 14.92 2.23 -54.96
C THR A 335 13.83 2.87 -54.10
N SER A 336 12.59 2.92 -54.59
CA SER A 336 11.42 3.39 -53.87
C SER A 336 10.54 2.19 -53.49
N TRP A 337 10.38 1.92 -52.21
CA TRP A 337 9.60 0.79 -51.70
C TRP A 337 8.20 1.18 -51.24
N TYR A 338 7.86 2.49 -51.21
CA TYR A 338 6.55 3.01 -50.89
C TYR A 338 6.02 3.91 -52.00
N TYR A 339 4.70 4.01 -52.07
CA TYR A 339 3.94 4.57 -53.18
C TYR A 339 4.35 6.01 -53.54
N GLU A 340 4.42 6.91 -52.55
CA GLU A 340 4.71 8.35 -52.77
C GLU A 340 6.10 8.58 -53.39
N ALA A 341 7.11 7.82 -52.95
CA ALA A 341 8.43 7.91 -53.54
C ALA A 341 8.50 7.32 -54.97
N ALA A 342 7.71 6.28 -55.23
CA ALA A 342 7.63 5.69 -56.55
C ALA A 342 6.97 6.63 -57.57
N GLU A 343 5.83 7.26 -57.19
CA GLU A 343 5.16 8.22 -58.04
C GLU A 343 6.00 9.51 -58.25
N LEU A 344 6.66 10.01 -57.19
CA LEU A 344 7.56 11.15 -57.33
C LEU A 344 8.73 10.84 -58.27
N LYS A 345 9.35 9.68 -58.17
CA LYS A 345 10.39 9.18 -59.10
C LYS A 345 9.90 9.17 -60.55
N LYS A 346 8.72 8.62 -60.81
CA LYS A 346 8.11 8.56 -62.13
C LYS A 346 7.84 9.94 -62.73
N ALA A 347 7.24 10.83 -61.93
CA ALA A 347 6.99 12.21 -62.36
C ALA A 347 8.29 12.98 -62.70
N MET A 348 9.35 12.77 -61.88
CA MET A 348 10.66 13.42 -62.14
C MET A 348 11.31 12.89 -63.41
N LEU A 349 11.29 11.60 -63.66
CA LEU A 349 11.83 10.97 -64.90
C LEU A 349 11.10 11.51 -66.14
N LEU A 350 9.77 11.62 -66.11
CA LEU A 350 8.98 12.28 -67.17
C LEU A 350 9.37 13.72 -67.41
N GLY A 351 9.50 14.51 -66.32
CA GLY A 351 9.91 15.91 -66.37
C GLY A 351 11.30 16.12 -66.98
N ILE A 352 12.28 15.30 -66.55
CA ILE A 352 13.66 15.33 -67.12
C ILE A 352 13.64 14.99 -68.61
N GLY A 353 12.89 13.96 -69.02
CA GLY A 353 12.76 13.58 -70.44
C GLY A 353 12.19 14.71 -71.30
N LEU A 354 11.17 15.42 -70.80
CA LEU A 354 10.61 16.58 -71.51
C LEU A 354 11.59 17.75 -71.57
N LEU A 355 12.30 18.04 -70.48
CA LEU A 355 13.34 19.08 -70.45
C LEU A 355 14.46 18.80 -71.42
N GLN A 356 15.00 17.59 -71.43
CA GLN A 356 16.07 17.18 -72.37
C GLN A 356 15.63 17.27 -73.82
N LYS A 357 14.40 16.86 -74.15
CA LYS A 357 13.82 16.97 -75.48
C LYS A 357 13.72 18.44 -75.91
N ASN A 358 13.29 19.32 -75.03
CA ASN A 358 13.20 20.77 -75.32
C ASN A 358 14.59 21.40 -75.46
N ILE A 359 15.55 21.06 -74.63
CA ILE A 359 16.94 21.56 -74.73
C ILE A 359 17.56 21.09 -76.05
N THR A 360 17.36 19.84 -76.45
CA THR A 360 17.88 19.34 -77.73
C THR A 360 17.25 20.07 -78.92
N ARG A 361 15.92 20.27 -78.87
CA ARG A 361 15.22 21.04 -79.90
C ARG A 361 15.71 22.47 -79.99
N LEU A 362 15.82 23.18 -78.85
CA LEU A 362 16.37 24.56 -78.83
C LEU A 362 17.82 24.65 -79.33
N ARG A 363 18.64 23.63 -79.06
CA ARG A 363 20.02 23.54 -79.59
C ARG A 363 20.03 23.33 -81.07
N GLN A 364 19.14 22.42 -81.60
CA GLN A 364 18.98 22.24 -83.03
C GLN A 364 18.50 23.52 -83.73
N ASP A 365 17.45 24.15 -83.19
CA ASP A 365 16.91 25.43 -83.72
C ASP A 365 17.95 26.56 -83.66
N ALA A 366 18.88 26.59 -82.69
CA ALA A 366 19.95 27.53 -82.55
C ALA A 366 21.18 27.24 -83.45
N GLN A 367 21.36 26.01 -83.91
CA GLN A 367 22.50 25.54 -84.69
C GLN A 367 22.22 25.31 -86.16
N THR A 368 20.94 25.27 -86.57
CA THR A 368 20.52 25.05 -87.98
C THR A 368 19.81 26.27 -88.51
N ASP A 369 19.96 26.53 -89.85
CA ASP A 369 19.20 27.52 -90.57
C ASP A 369 17.80 27.03 -90.93
N PRO A 370 16.72 27.73 -90.56
CA PRO A 370 15.33 27.27 -90.66
C PRO A 370 14.84 27.09 -92.11
N LEU A 371 15.56 27.60 -93.14
CA LEU A 371 15.21 27.52 -94.54
C LEU A 371 15.90 26.30 -95.25
N THR A 372 17.13 26.06 -94.87
CA THR A 372 17.96 25.05 -95.61
C THR A 372 18.18 23.78 -94.76
N GLY A 373 17.93 23.78 -93.48
CA GLY A 373 18.17 22.61 -92.53
C GLY A 373 19.66 22.33 -92.27
N LEU A 374 20.59 23.16 -92.92
CA LEU A 374 22.02 23.04 -92.71
C LEU A 374 22.52 23.86 -91.51
N GLY A 375 23.74 23.54 -91.00
CA GLY A 375 24.34 24.29 -89.95
C GLY A 375 24.45 25.77 -90.24
N ASN A 376 23.98 26.61 -89.31
CA ASN A 376 24.01 28.06 -89.44
C ASN A 376 25.46 28.59 -89.40
N ARG A 377 25.69 29.87 -89.85
CA ARG A 377 27.00 30.50 -89.91
C ARG A 377 27.80 30.38 -88.60
N ARG A 378 27.14 30.44 -87.46
CA ARG A 378 27.75 30.36 -86.12
C ARG A 378 28.29 28.96 -85.82
N THR A 379 27.66 27.93 -86.33
CA THR A 379 28.10 26.52 -86.16
C THR A 379 29.31 26.26 -87.04
N LEU A 380 29.36 26.86 -88.24
CA LEU A 380 30.53 26.81 -89.18
C LEU A 380 31.75 27.52 -88.55
N GLU A 381 31.61 28.72 -87.99
CA GLU A 381 32.65 29.46 -87.32
C GLU A 381 33.23 28.83 -86.06
N GLN A 382 32.50 27.90 -85.40
CA GLN A 382 32.93 27.06 -84.24
C GLN A 382 33.65 25.82 -84.67
N ALA A 383 33.49 25.37 -85.86
CA ALA A 383 34.08 24.15 -86.38
C ALA A 383 35.38 24.35 -87.15
N LEU A 384 35.74 25.62 -87.48
CA LEU A 384 37.02 26.09 -88.05
C LEU A 384 37.93 26.54 -86.88
#